data_d0a4c44a676e6a8b7dceff4766df208f
#
_entry.id   d0a4c44a676e6a8b7dceff4766df208f
#
_cell.length_a   1.000
_cell.length_b   1.000
_cell.length_c   1.000
_cell.angle_alpha   90.00
_cell.angle_beta   90.00
_cell.angle_gamma   90.00
#
_symmetry.space_group_name_H-M   'P 1'
#
loop_
_entity.id
_entity.type
_entity.pdbx_description
1 polymer ?
#
loop_
_entity_poly.entity_id
_entity_poly.type
_entity_poly.pdbx_seq_one_letter_code
_entity_poly.pdbx_strand_id
1 'polypeptide(L)'
;MLTVNAKDFGLIPNVEELQHGAIQKAIDHCFAQGGGDVVIPKGVYHLGDIRLRSHITLRLESGVHLMGSRNPEDYFNHRGDKVEPIAPERITDAPYVGLWTIHGETEYEENKPEYRFRRLPASRWNNAIIRAIDAEDIKVIGERDSVIDGVNCFDPQGEEDYRGPHGMTFYNCKNVELKGYTIQQTGNWAHWLLFCENITMTDVQTLAGHDGADFFSCRNVAVENCVFHTGDDCIAGFGNINVHISGCLLNSSCSAMRFSATNALIEHCRMVGPGQYCFRGSMSKEEKAAGAPSALIGHRNNMLSAFTYYADFSMPIPALPGNILIADCEFENADRFLHYNFSGNETWQRYRPLDSIEFRNIKATNVAMPINAYGAEEVPLSLVLRNIDMSVKEEMADKNLIHACHYRSIVVDGLKVRGKVKNLICKWSDGYISLRGLEGVPDTVVTDNKPFFAQGI
;
A
#
# COMPACT_ATOMS: atom_id res chain seq x y z
N MET A 1 -5.36 26.22 -22.06
CA MET A 1 -5.71 25.68 -20.72
C MET A 1 -5.72 26.87 -19.78
N LEU A 2 -6.76 27.03 -18.97
CA LEU A 2 -6.84 28.11 -17.99
C LEU A 2 -5.79 27.93 -16.90
N THR A 3 -5.17 29.02 -16.45
CA THR A 3 -4.30 29.00 -15.26
C THR A 3 -4.79 30.07 -14.32
N VAL A 4 -5.10 29.69 -13.07
CA VAL A 4 -5.54 30.59 -12.01
C VAL A 4 -4.58 30.53 -10.85
N ASN A 5 -4.30 31.67 -10.21
CA ASN A 5 -3.53 31.70 -8.99
C ASN A 5 -4.47 31.76 -7.79
N ALA A 6 -4.30 30.89 -6.82
CA ALA A 6 -5.18 30.83 -5.66
C ALA A 6 -5.16 32.13 -4.81
N LYS A 7 -4.11 32.97 -4.92
CA LYS A 7 -4.08 34.31 -4.31
C LYS A 7 -5.21 35.19 -4.81
N ASP A 8 -5.63 35.06 -6.07
CA ASP A 8 -6.71 35.87 -6.65
C ASP A 8 -8.06 35.53 -6.03
N PHE A 9 -8.13 34.42 -5.28
CA PHE A 9 -9.31 33.92 -4.56
C PHE A 9 -9.20 34.08 -3.04
N GLY A 10 -8.22 34.87 -2.57
CA GLY A 10 -8.04 35.21 -1.17
C GLY A 10 -7.10 34.28 -0.39
N LEU A 11 -6.28 33.47 -1.08
CA LEU A 11 -5.24 32.69 -0.41
C LEU A 11 -4.13 33.61 0.12
N ILE A 12 -3.87 33.56 1.41
CA ILE A 12 -2.88 34.39 2.11
C ILE A 12 -1.81 33.49 2.71
N PRO A 13 -0.52 33.65 2.33
CA PRO A 13 0.53 32.83 2.87
C PRO A 13 0.90 33.19 4.31
N ASN A 14 1.36 32.19 5.06
CA ASN A 14 1.95 32.33 6.40
C ASN A 14 1.00 32.93 7.46
N VAL A 15 -0.29 32.64 7.36
CA VAL A 15 -1.29 32.94 8.39
C VAL A 15 -1.78 31.63 9.01
N GLU A 16 -2.21 31.69 10.28
CA GLU A 16 -2.66 30.50 11.03
C GLU A 16 -4.10 30.06 10.69
N GLU A 17 -4.87 30.95 10.10
CA GLU A 17 -6.25 30.68 9.71
C GLU A 17 -6.33 29.65 8.61
N LEU A 18 -7.37 28.80 8.64
CA LEU A 18 -7.59 27.79 7.63
C LEU A 18 -7.87 28.41 6.26
N GLN A 19 -7.08 28.04 5.27
CA GLN A 19 -7.10 28.59 3.91
C GLN A 19 -7.78 27.69 2.87
N HIS A 20 -8.31 26.53 3.26
CA HIS A 20 -8.92 25.58 2.33
C HIS A 20 -10.06 26.22 1.50
N GLY A 21 -10.83 27.17 2.08
CA GLY A 21 -11.90 27.85 1.36
C GLY A 21 -11.42 28.71 0.19
N ALA A 22 -10.25 29.34 0.28
CA ALA A 22 -9.66 30.11 -0.83
C ALA A 22 -9.20 29.18 -1.97
N ILE A 23 -8.53 28.08 -1.63
CA ILE A 23 -8.09 27.06 -2.59
C ILE A 23 -9.32 26.43 -3.27
N GLN A 24 -10.35 26.07 -2.50
CA GLN A 24 -11.57 25.49 -3.05
C GLN A 24 -12.27 26.42 -4.04
N LYS A 25 -12.36 27.72 -3.75
CA LYS A 25 -12.91 28.72 -4.66
C LYS A 25 -12.13 28.79 -5.98
N ALA A 26 -10.78 28.72 -5.91
CA ALA A 26 -9.95 28.69 -7.12
C ALA A 26 -10.21 27.43 -7.96
N ILE A 27 -10.29 26.25 -7.31
CA ILE A 27 -10.62 24.99 -7.94
C ILE A 27 -12.01 25.05 -8.62
N ASP A 28 -13.03 25.48 -7.88
CA ASP A 28 -14.40 25.54 -8.38
C ASP A 28 -14.55 26.55 -9.52
N HIS A 29 -13.85 27.68 -9.46
CA HIS A 29 -13.80 28.63 -10.56
C HIS A 29 -13.16 28.04 -11.81
N CYS A 30 -12.00 27.40 -11.67
CA CYS A 30 -11.28 26.78 -12.76
C CYS A 30 -12.12 25.65 -13.39
N PHE A 31 -12.75 24.82 -12.59
CA PHE A 31 -13.66 23.76 -13.02
C PHE A 31 -14.85 24.32 -13.81
N ALA A 32 -15.49 25.40 -13.36
CA ALA A 32 -16.61 26.04 -14.04
C ALA A 32 -16.23 26.60 -15.44
N GLN A 33 -14.93 26.80 -15.70
CA GLN A 33 -14.41 27.22 -17.00
C GLN A 33 -13.90 26.05 -17.85
N GLY A 34 -14.18 24.81 -17.45
CA GLY A 34 -13.77 23.60 -18.17
C GLY A 34 -12.45 23.00 -17.74
N GLY A 35 -11.90 23.44 -16.59
CA GLY A 35 -10.67 22.91 -16.00
C GLY A 35 -9.41 23.73 -16.32
N GLY A 36 -8.30 23.32 -15.77
CA GLY A 36 -7.00 23.97 -15.93
C GLY A 36 -6.07 23.84 -14.71
N ASP A 37 -5.07 24.69 -14.67
CA ASP A 37 -4.10 24.72 -13.57
C ASP A 37 -4.55 25.67 -12.46
N VAL A 38 -4.59 25.18 -11.24
CA VAL A 38 -4.75 25.97 -10.01
C VAL A 38 -3.38 26.04 -9.33
N VAL A 39 -2.76 27.19 -9.36
CA VAL A 39 -1.41 27.41 -8.83
C VAL A 39 -1.49 27.86 -7.38
N ILE A 40 -0.81 27.10 -6.51
CA ILE A 40 -0.56 27.49 -5.11
C ILE A 40 0.86 28.05 -5.05
N PRO A 41 1.02 29.33 -4.80
CA PRO A 41 2.34 29.96 -4.77
C PRO A 41 3.06 29.65 -3.45
N LYS A 42 4.38 29.88 -3.44
CA LYS A 42 5.23 29.68 -2.26
C LYS A 42 4.62 30.28 -0.99
N GLY A 43 4.61 29.50 0.10
CA GLY A 43 4.11 29.88 1.41
C GLY A 43 3.66 28.71 2.25
N VAL A 44 3.34 28.96 3.51
CA VAL A 44 2.72 27.99 4.42
C VAL A 44 1.22 28.28 4.46
N TYR A 45 0.40 27.24 4.28
CA TYR A 45 -1.05 27.35 4.20
C TYR A 45 -1.70 26.29 5.08
N HIS A 46 -2.44 26.70 6.11
CA HIS A 46 -3.19 25.78 6.96
C HIS A 46 -4.50 25.37 6.29
N LEU A 47 -4.77 24.08 6.28
CA LEU A 47 -5.91 23.49 5.57
C LEU A 47 -6.73 22.57 6.49
N GLY A 48 -8.04 22.54 6.28
CA GLY A 48 -8.85 21.37 6.49
C GLY A 48 -8.77 20.48 5.24
N ASP A 49 -9.92 20.15 4.63
CA ASP A 49 -9.94 19.39 3.39
C ASP A 49 -10.30 20.23 2.17
N ILE A 50 -9.73 19.86 1.02
CA ILE A 50 -10.09 20.38 -0.29
C ILE A 50 -10.53 19.22 -1.20
N ARG A 51 -11.45 19.53 -2.13
CA ARG A 51 -11.92 18.59 -3.14
C ARG A 51 -11.44 19.01 -4.52
N LEU A 52 -10.70 18.14 -5.18
CA LEU A 52 -10.38 18.29 -6.60
C LEU A 52 -11.59 17.94 -7.45
N ARG A 53 -11.70 18.60 -8.59
CA ARG A 53 -12.71 18.40 -9.63
C ARG A 53 -12.05 17.82 -10.88
N SER A 54 -12.86 17.33 -11.81
CA SER A 54 -12.36 16.87 -13.11
C SER A 54 -11.59 17.96 -13.84
N HIS A 55 -10.57 17.56 -14.59
CA HIS A 55 -9.73 18.41 -15.43
C HIS A 55 -8.95 19.50 -14.66
N ILE A 56 -8.63 19.23 -13.39
CA ILE A 56 -7.86 20.15 -12.52
C ILE A 56 -6.44 19.63 -12.28
N THR A 57 -5.47 20.50 -12.55
CA THR A 57 -4.11 20.35 -12.04
C THR A 57 -3.93 21.25 -10.82
N LEU A 58 -3.75 20.67 -9.64
CA LEU A 58 -3.27 21.38 -8.46
C LEU A 58 -1.75 21.48 -8.55
N ARG A 59 -1.22 22.66 -8.80
CA ARG A 59 0.20 22.91 -8.95
C ARG A 59 0.76 23.60 -7.72
N LEU A 60 1.68 22.93 -7.04
CA LEU A 60 2.38 23.45 -5.85
C LEU A 60 3.74 24.00 -6.31
N GLU A 61 3.90 25.31 -6.24
CA GLU A 61 5.20 25.93 -6.56
C GLU A 61 6.29 25.51 -5.54
N SER A 62 7.55 25.71 -5.92
CA SER A 62 8.69 25.44 -5.04
C SER A 62 8.55 26.15 -3.69
N GLY A 63 8.69 25.41 -2.59
CA GLY A 63 8.57 25.94 -1.22
C GLY A 63 7.14 26.18 -0.74
N VAL A 64 6.14 25.58 -1.39
CA VAL A 64 4.78 25.46 -0.83
C VAL A 64 4.78 24.47 0.32
N HIS A 65 4.11 24.82 1.42
CA HIS A 65 3.83 23.91 2.51
C HIS A 65 2.32 23.92 2.81
N LEU A 66 1.61 22.90 2.35
CA LEU A 66 0.22 22.65 2.71
C LEU A 66 0.20 21.91 4.05
N MET A 67 -0.20 22.59 5.10
CA MET A 67 -0.22 22.07 6.47
C MET A 67 -1.64 21.76 6.89
N GLY A 68 -1.92 20.50 7.15
CA GLY A 68 -3.23 20.04 7.65
C GLY A 68 -3.56 20.61 9.03
N SER A 69 -4.83 20.62 9.37
CA SER A 69 -5.28 20.95 10.72
C SER A 69 -4.99 19.82 11.70
N ARG A 70 -4.65 20.15 12.93
CA ARG A 70 -4.59 19.19 14.04
C ARG A 70 -5.96 18.85 14.63
N ASN A 71 -6.98 19.62 14.28
CA ASN A 71 -8.36 19.35 14.69
C ASN A 71 -9.05 18.45 13.65
N PRO A 72 -9.41 17.20 13.98
CA PRO A 72 -10.01 16.28 13.02
C PRO A 72 -11.39 16.73 12.50
N GLU A 73 -12.05 17.66 13.18
CA GLU A 73 -13.34 18.20 12.73
C GLU A 73 -13.21 19.13 11.51
N ASP A 74 -12.02 19.62 11.21
CA ASP A 74 -11.78 20.51 10.06
C ASP A 74 -11.78 19.80 8.71
N TYR A 75 -11.85 18.45 8.73
CA TYR A 75 -11.82 17.61 7.52
C TYR A 75 -13.19 17.11 7.04
N PHE A 76 -14.26 17.77 7.49
CA PHE A 76 -15.64 17.36 7.18
C PHE A 76 -16.36 18.30 6.22
N ASN A 77 -15.62 19.08 5.42
CA ASN A 77 -16.22 20.10 4.57
C ASN A 77 -17.03 19.56 3.39
N HIS A 78 -16.85 18.27 3.04
CA HIS A 78 -17.53 17.63 1.92
C HIS A 78 -18.50 16.53 2.37
N ARG A 79 -19.03 16.58 3.57
CA ARG A 79 -20.11 15.70 4.04
C ARG A 79 -21.31 15.81 3.12
N GLY A 80 -21.89 14.64 2.76
CA GLY A 80 -23.05 14.59 1.91
C GLY A 80 -22.77 14.63 0.41
N ASP A 81 -21.50 14.62 0.00
CA ASP A 81 -21.15 14.38 -1.41
C ASP A 81 -21.78 13.08 -1.90
N LYS A 82 -22.37 13.11 -3.09
CA LYS A 82 -22.86 11.90 -3.74
C LYS A 82 -21.70 11.15 -4.38
N VAL A 83 -21.78 9.84 -4.31
CA VAL A 83 -20.83 8.92 -4.93
C VAL A 83 -21.59 8.09 -5.96
N GLU A 84 -21.10 8.08 -7.20
CA GLU A 84 -21.70 7.26 -8.24
C GLU A 84 -21.44 5.77 -7.98
N PRO A 85 -22.38 4.88 -8.29
CA PRO A 85 -22.18 3.45 -8.19
C PRO A 85 -21.02 2.99 -9.07
N ILE A 86 -20.16 2.12 -8.52
CA ILE A 86 -19.13 1.47 -9.33
C ILE A 86 -19.80 0.49 -10.29
N ALA A 87 -19.40 0.51 -11.54
CA ALA A 87 -19.91 -0.42 -12.55
C ALA A 87 -19.71 -1.88 -12.12
N PRO A 88 -20.75 -2.73 -12.19
CA PRO A 88 -20.67 -4.11 -11.70
C PRO A 88 -19.49 -4.92 -12.24
N GLU A 89 -19.12 -4.72 -13.49
CA GLU A 89 -17.98 -5.40 -14.14
C GLU A 89 -16.62 -5.00 -13.54
N ARG A 90 -16.56 -3.94 -12.76
CA ARG A 90 -15.35 -3.49 -12.06
C ARG A 90 -15.20 -4.09 -10.67
N ILE A 91 -16.29 -4.59 -10.10
CA ILE A 91 -16.34 -5.11 -8.73
C ILE A 91 -16.80 -6.57 -8.67
N THR A 92 -17.06 -7.22 -9.80
CA THR A 92 -17.48 -8.61 -9.85
C THR A 92 -16.25 -9.53 -9.75
N ASP A 93 -16.32 -10.52 -8.88
CA ASP A 93 -15.29 -11.58 -8.71
C ASP A 93 -15.38 -12.68 -9.77
N ALA A 94 -16.07 -12.48 -10.88
CA ALA A 94 -16.14 -13.46 -11.94
C ALA A 94 -14.74 -13.65 -12.59
N PRO A 95 -14.32 -14.90 -12.85
CA PRO A 95 -15.06 -16.16 -12.74
C PRO A 95 -14.90 -16.89 -11.37
N TYR A 96 -14.34 -16.28 -10.37
CA TYR A 96 -13.92 -16.93 -9.12
C TYR A 96 -14.89 -16.77 -7.96
N VAL A 97 -16.08 -16.24 -8.23
CA VAL A 97 -17.14 -16.01 -7.22
C VAL A 97 -17.40 -17.25 -6.35
N GLY A 98 -17.43 -18.44 -6.94
CA GLY A 98 -17.66 -19.68 -6.22
C GLY A 98 -16.57 -20.06 -5.21
N LEU A 99 -15.31 -19.62 -5.41
CA LEU A 99 -14.21 -19.88 -4.49
C LEU A 99 -14.27 -19.00 -3.25
N TRP A 100 -14.74 -17.79 -3.43
CA TRP A 100 -14.86 -16.81 -2.34
C TRP A 100 -16.03 -17.17 -1.41
N THR A 101 -17.13 -17.63 -1.98
CA THR A 101 -18.36 -17.95 -1.29
C THR A 101 -18.21 -19.10 -0.30
N ILE A 102 -17.37 -20.08 -0.61
CA ILE A 102 -17.19 -21.27 0.25
C ILE A 102 -16.53 -20.93 1.60
N HIS A 103 -15.67 -19.92 1.64
CA HIS A 103 -14.87 -19.61 2.81
C HIS A 103 -15.11 -18.22 3.43
N GLY A 104 -15.81 -17.34 2.76
CA GLY A 104 -15.90 -15.93 3.16
C GLY A 104 -17.29 -15.34 3.23
N GLU A 105 -18.31 -15.92 2.62
CA GLU A 105 -19.64 -15.27 2.58
C GLU A 105 -20.31 -15.19 3.95
N THR A 106 -20.21 -16.19 4.80
CA THR A 106 -20.78 -16.16 6.14
C THR A 106 -20.12 -15.13 7.04
N GLU A 107 -18.78 -15.05 7.03
CA GLU A 107 -18.07 -14.01 7.78
C GLU A 107 -18.22 -12.63 7.13
N TYR A 108 -18.35 -12.58 5.82
CA TYR A 108 -18.58 -11.37 5.05
C TYR A 108 -20.01 -10.81 5.23
N GLU A 109 -21.03 -11.68 5.37
CA GLU A 109 -22.41 -11.27 5.63
C GLU A 109 -22.68 -10.96 7.10
N GLU A 110 -22.06 -11.69 8.01
CA GLU A 110 -22.16 -11.47 9.45
C GLU A 110 -21.34 -10.29 9.94
N ASN A 111 -20.17 -10.07 9.33
CA ASN A 111 -19.32 -8.93 9.59
C ASN A 111 -19.40 -7.89 8.48
N LYS A 112 -20.48 -7.86 7.66
CA LYS A 112 -20.60 -6.73 6.75
C LYS A 112 -20.15 -5.48 7.51
N PRO A 113 -18.87 -5.16 7.57
CA PRO A 113 -18.55 -3.78 7.65
C PRO A 113 -19.20 -3.31 6.37
N GLU A 114 -20.36 -2.67 6.46
CA GLU A 114 -20.89 -1.90 5.32
C GLU A 114 -19.66 -1.28 4.73
N TYR A 115 -19.14 -1.83 3.69
CA TYR A 115 -17.83 -1.57 3.11
C TYR A 115 -17.33 -0.23 3.61
N ARG A 116 -16.24 -0.15 4.35
CA ARG A 116 -15.66 1.11 4.85
C ARG A 116 -15.75 2.18 3.76
N PHE A 117 -15.66 1.74 2.53
CA PHE A 117 -15.75 2.46 1.28
C PHE A 117 -17.17 2.89 0.87
N ARG A 118 -18.22 2.20 1.27
CA ARG A 118 -19.61 2.61 0.97
C ARG A 118 -20.10 3.76 1.85
N ARG A 119 -19.39 4.07 2.93
CA ARG A 119 -19.69 5.21 3.79
C ARG A 119 -19.10 6.53 3.30
N LEU A 120 -18.47 6.53 2.11
CA LEU A 120 -18.13 7.77 1.44
C LEU A 120 -19.41 8.55 1.13
N PRO A 121 -19.39 9.85 1.34
CA PRO A 121 -18.31 10.68 1.89
C PRO A 121 -18.45 10.95 3.40
N ALA A 122 -19.49 10.46 4.06
CA ALA A 122 -19.84 10.83 5.43
C ALA A 122 -19.00 10.14 6.53
N SER A 123 -18.23 9.10 6.17
CA SER A 123 -17.39 8.39 7.14
C SER A 123 -16.12 9.17 7.50
N ARG A 124 -15.79 9.21 8.78
CA ARG A 124 -14.52 9.75 9.27
C ARG A 124 -13.31 9.05 8.66
N TRP A 125 -13.44 7.77 8.34
CA TRP A 125 -12.41 7.00 7.62
C TRP A 125 -11.97 7.65 6.30
N ASN A 126 -12.88 8.31 5.60
CA ASN A 126 -12.62 8.90 4.28
C ASN A 126 -12.12 10.34 4.34
N ASN A 127 -11.89 10.88 5.54
CA ASN A 127 -11.32 12.21 5.68
C ASN A 127 -9.90 12.25 5.13
N ALA A 128 -9.58 13.30 4.40
CA ALA A 128 -8.27 13.53 3.82
C ALA A 128 -8.01 15.02 3.65
N ILE A 129 -6.74 15.40 3.53
CA ILE A 129 -6.37 16.78 3.19
C ILE A 129 -6.82 17.11 1.77
N ILE A 130 -6.60 16.18 0.83
CA ILE A 130 -6.99 16.32 -0.57
C ILE A 130 -7.89 15.14 -0.96
N ARG A 131 -9.07 15.45 -1.52
CA ARG A 131 -10.00 14.43 -2.00
C ARG A 131 -10.41 14.65 -3.44
N ALA A 132 -10.66 13.54 -4.14
CA ALA A 132 -11.37 13.53 -5.43
C ALA A 132 -12.35 12.37 -5.49
N ILE A 133 -13.55 12.61 -5.99
CA ILE A 133 -14.62 11.62 -6.08
C ILE A 133 -15.24 11.74 -7.46
N ASP A 134 -15.36 10.61 -8.18
CA ASP A 134 -15.99 10.53 -9.52
C ASP A 134 -15.45 11.58 -10.49
N ALA A 135 -14.11 11.73 -10.53
CA ALA A 135 -13.46 12.78 -11.29
C ALA A 135 -12.43 12.20 -12.28
N GLU A 136 -12.14 12.93 -13.33
CA GLU A 136 -11.19 12.54 -14.36
C GLU A 136 -10.17 13.65 -14.69
N ASP A 137 -9.01 13.23 -15.25
CA ASP A 137 -7.92 14.12 -15.62
C ASP A 137 -7.46 15.01 -14.47
N ILE A 138 -7.11 14.36 -13.34
CA ILE A 138 -6.72 15.02 -12.10
C ILE A 138 -5.22 14.94 -11.94
N LYS A 139 -4.61 16.06 -11.56
CA LYS A 139 -3.17 16.09 -11.28
C LYS A 139 -2.88 16.82 -9.99
N VAL A 140 -1.93 16.29 -9.22
CA VAL A 140 -1.26 16.99 -8.11
C VAL A 140 0.22 17.02 -8.44
N ILE A 141 0.72 18.17 -8.80
CA ILE A 141 2.11 18.37 -9.26
C ILE A 141 2.81 19.30 -8.29
N GLY A 142 3.83 18.77 -7.62
CA GLY A 142 4.71 19.57 -6.77
C GLY A 142 6.00 19.92 -7.49
N GLU A 143 6.48 21.14 -7.28
CA GLU A 143 7.84 21.52 -7.60
C GLU A 143 8.76 21.21 -6.40
N ARG A 144 10.08 21.41 -6.61
CA ARG A 144 11.06 21.15 -5.56
C ARG A 144 10.69 21.82 -4.23
N ASP A 145 10.85 21.08 -3.13
CA ASP A 145 10.57 21.52 -1.76
C ASP A 145 9.08 21.86 -1.49
N SER A 146 8.17 21.36 -2.31
CA SER A 146 6.74 21.40 -2.00
C SER A 146 6.36 20.26 -1.06
N VAL A 147 5.60 20.58 0.00
CA VAL A 147 5.24 19.68 1.10
C VAL A 147 3.75 19.66 1.35
N ILE A 148 3.19 18.49 1.55
CA ILE A 148 1.84 18.26 2.09
C ILE A 148 2.04 17.55 3.43
N ASP A 149 1.63 18.21 4.53
CA ASP A 149 1.91 17.78 5.90
C ASP A 149 0.61 17.51 6.65
N GLY A 150 0.40 16.29 7.09
CA GLY A 150 -0.76 15.88 7.88
C GLY A 150 -0.63 16.19 9.37
N VAL A 151 0.49 16.77 9.81
CA VAL A 151 0.80 17.19 11.19
C VAL A 151 0.53 16.13 12.25
N ASN A 152 0.52 14.85 11.85
CA ASN A 152 0.11 13.72 12.70
C ASN A 152 -1.25 13.94 13.39
N CYS A 153 -2.23 14.47 12.68
CA CYS A 153 -3.55 14.71 13.24
C CYS A 153 -4.09 13.44 13.90
N PHE A 154 -4.45 13.57 15.18
CA PHE A 154 -5.00 12.49 15.99
C PHE A 154 -6.53 12.64 16.07
N ASP A 155 -7.26 11.57 15.73
CA ASP A 155 -8.71 11.53 15.88
C ASP A 155 -9.11 10.42 16.85
N PRO A 156 -9.53 10.73 18.09
CA PRO A 156 -9.96 9.74 19.07
C PRO A 156 -11.25 9.01 18.67
N GLN A 157 -11.97 9.50 17.65
CA GLN A 157 -13.16 8.86 17.06
C GLN A 157 -12.86 8.22 15.71
N GLY A 158 -11.61 8.26 15.28
CA GLY A 158 -11.11 7.62 14.06
C GLY A 158 -10.99 6.10 14.21
N GLU A 159 -10.56 5.44 13.14
CA GLU A 159 -10.31 4.01 13.20
C GLU A 159 -9.22 3.69 14.23
N GLU A 160 -9.35 2.53 14.86
CA GLU A 160 -8.44 2.08 15.92
C GLU A 160 -8.30 3.08 17.08
N ASP A 161 -9.33 3.90 17.29
CA ASP A 161 -9.41 4.96 18.30
C ASP A 161 -8.33 6.06 18.18
N TYR A 162 -7.71 6.23 17.01
CA TYR A 162 -6.68 7.24 16.87
C TYR A 162 -6.39 7.72 15.45
N ARG A 163 -6.77 6.99 14.39
CA ARG A 163 -6.41 7.37 13.01
C ARG A 163 -7.15 8.63 12.58
N GLY A 164 -6.38 9.64 12.23
CA GLY A 164 -6.87 10.90 11.69
C GLY A 164 -7.13 10.85 10.19
N PRO A 165 -7.08 11.98 9.49
CA PRO A 165 -7.31 12.04 8.05
C PRO A 165 -6.14 11.44 7.26
N HIS A 166 -6.47 10.88 6.09
CA HIS A 166 -5.49 10.55 5.06
C HIS A 166 -4.81 11.81 4.50
N GLY A 167 -3.68 11.63 3.86
CA GLY A 167 -3.09 12.69 3.05
C GLY A 167 -3.93 12.98 1.81
N MET A 168 -4.18 11.94 1.02
CA MET A 168 -5.02 12.03 -0.18
C MET A 168 -5.96 10.83 -0.28
N THR A 169 -7.18 11.08 -0.77
CA THR A 169 -8.17 10.04 -1.08
C THR A 169 -8.78 10.27 -2.45
N PHE A 170 -8.65 9.27 -3.33
CA PHE A 170 -9.25 9.28 -4.66
C PHE A 170 -10.20 8.10 -4.80
N TYR A 171 -11.46 8.39 -5.11
CA TYR A 171 -12.49 7.37 -5.29
C TYR A 171 -13.06 7.45 -6.71
N ASN A 172 -13.03 6.31 -7.43
CA ASN A 172 -13.59 6.20 -8.79
C ASN A 172 -13.08 7.28 -9.76
N CYS A 173 -11.76 7.59 -9.68
CA CYS A 173 -11.15 8.61 -10.52
C CYS A 173 -10.43 7.97 -11.72
N LYS A 174 -10.31 8.74 -12.82
CA LYS A 174 -9.58 8.32 -14.03
C LYS A 174 -8.49 9.31 -14.39
N ASN A 175 -7.38 8.79 -14.95
CA ASN A 175 -6.26 9.59 -15.40
C ASN A 175 -5.72 10.47 -14.25
N VAL A 176 -5.21 9.81 -13.21
CA VAL A 176 -4.67 10.46 -12.01
C VAL A 176 -3.15 10.56 -12.13
N GLU A 177 -2.61 11.76 -12.01
CA GLU A 177 -1.16 12.01 -12.00
C GLU A 177 -0.73 12.66 -10.68
N LEU A 178 0.15 11.99 -9.94
CA LEU A 178 0.72 12.43 -8.67
C LEU A 178 2.23 12.56 -8.84
N LYS A 179 2.79 13.77 -8.66
CA LYS A 179 4.19 13.98 -9.03
C LYS A 179 4.93 15.02 -8.19
N GLY A 180 6.16 14.70 -7.78
CA GLY A 180 7.22 15.65 -7.44
C GLY A 180 7.10 16.34 -6.08
N TYR A 181 6.16 15.97 -5.22
CA TYR A 181 5.99 16.53 -3.87
C TYR A 181 6.46 15.58 -2.78
N THR A 182 6.66 16.14 -1.59
CA THR A 182 6.77 15.36 -0.35
C THR A 182 5.42 15.36 0.36
N ILE A 183 4.96 14.18 0.79
CA ILE A 183 3.83 14.05 1.72
C ILE A 183 4.33 13.46 3.03
N GLN A 184 3.96 14.06 4.14
CA GLN A 184 4.49 13.64 5.43
C GLN A 184 3.46 13.69 6.56
N GLN A 185 3.75 12.93 7.63
CA GLN A 185 3.06 12.97 8.91
C GLN A 185 1.53 12.92 8.80
N THR A 186 1.00 12.08 7.91
CA THR A 186 -0.44 11.90 7.74
C THR A 186 -1.05 11.23 8.96
N GLY A 187 -2.28 11.60 9.31
CA GLY A 187 -3.00 11.01 10.43
C GLY A 187 -3.46 9.57 10.17
N ASN A 188 -3.55 9.19 8.91
CA ASN A 188 -3.82 7.86 8.38
C ASN A 188 -2.90 7.61 7.17
N TRP A 189 -3.28 6.79 6.19
CA TRP A 189 -2.49 6.51 4.99
C TRP A 189 -2.16 7.78 4.20
N ALA A 190 -0.98 7.82 3.60
CA ALA A 190 -0.58 9.00 2.86
C ALA A 190 -1.37 9.17 1.56
N HIS A 191 -1.54 8.08 0.81
CA HIS A 191 -2.35 8.05 -0.41
C HIS A 191 -3.28 6.85 -0.37
N TRP A 192 -4.55 7.08 -0.65
CA TRP A 192 -5.54 6.03 -0.78
C TRP A 192 -6.33 6.19 -2.07
N LEU A 193 -6.15 5.24 -3.00
CA LEU A 193 -6.80 5.22 -4.30
C LEU A 193 -7.71 4.00 -4.40
N LEU A 194 -8.97 4.22 -4.65
CA LEU A 194 -10.00 3.18 -4.64
C LEU A 194 -10.79 3.23 -5.95
N PHE A 195 -10.85 2.11 -6.69
CA PHE A 195 -11.51 1.99 -7.99
C PHE A 195 -11.03 2.99 -9.05
N CYS A 196 -9.78 3.43 -8.97
CA CYS A 196 -9.21 4.39 -9.91
C CYS A 196 -8.59 3.69 -11.14
N GLU A 197 -8.50 4.41 -12.25
CA GLU A 197 -7.92 3.92 -13.51
C GLU A 197 -6.87 4.89 -14.07
N ASN A 198 -5.82 4.34 -14.70
CA ASN A 198 -4.74 5.09 -15.32
C ASN A 198 -4.07 6.04 -14.31
N ILE A 199 -3.39 5.44 -13.34
CA ILE A 199 -2.73 6.15 -12.26
C ILE A 199 -1.24 6.19 -12.55
N THR A 200 -0.63 7.37 -12.44
CA THR A 200 0.82 7.54 -12.40
C THR A 200 1.23 8.26 -11.13
N MET A 201 2.21 7.71 -10.42
CA MET A 201 2.85 8.33 -9.26
C MET A 201 4.36 8.37 -9.51
N THR A 202 4.95 9.56 -9.63
CA THR A 202 6.35 9.71 -10.03
C THR A 202 7.07 10.72 -9.15
N ASP A 203 8.30 10.39 -8.71
CA ASP A 203 9.15 11.29 -7.94
C ASP A 203 8.49 11.83 -6.65
N VAL A 204 7.61 11.04 -6.03
CA VAL A 204 6.94 11.38 -4.77
C VAL A 204 7.73 10.83 -3.59
N GLN A 205 7.89 11.65 -2.55
CA GLN A 205 8.45 11.22 -1.27
C GLN A 205 7.36 11.13 -0.21
N THR A 206 7.26 9.98 0.46
CA THR A 206 6.30 9.72 1.55
C THR A 206 7.04 9.46 2.86
N LEU A 207 6.73 10.24 3.89
CA LEU A 207 7.38 10.21 5.21
C LEU A 207 6.27 10.10 6.29
N ALA A 208 5.77 8.90 6.57
CA ALA A 208 4.56 8.71 7.37
C ALA A 208 4.66 7.54 8.35
N GLY A 209 3.88 7.59 9.42
CA GLY A 209 3.79 6.51 10.41
C GLY A 209 2.78 5.41 10.07
N HIS A 210 2.04 5.57 8.97
CA HIS A 210 1.09 4.63 8.39
C HIS A 210 1.51 4.23 6.98
N ASP A 211 0.60 3.65 6.19
CA ASP A 211 0.89 3.20 4.84
C ASP A 211 1.22 4.36 3.91
N GLY A 212 2.09 4.08 2.94
CA GLY A 212 2.56 5.07 1.98
C GLY A 212 1.62 5.28 0.81
N ALA A 213 1.25 4.20 0.13
CA ALA A 213 0.31 4.25 -0.98
C ALA A 213 -0.52 2.97 -1.05
N ASP A 214 -1.82 3.14 -0.99
CA ASP A 214 -2.82 2.10 -1.00
C ASP A 214 -3.63 2.13 -2.29
N PHE A 215 -3.56 1.04 -3.04
CA PHE A 215 -4.31 0.87 -4.30
C PHE A 215 -5.32 -0.26 -4.12
N PHE A 216 -6.61 0.06 -4.15
CA PHE A 216 -7.67 -0.92 -4.02
C PHE A 216 -8.52 -0.99 -5.30
N SER A 217 -8.54 -2.15 -5.94
CA SER A 217 -9.27 -2.39 -7.19
C SER A 217 -8.98 -1.33 -8.28
N CYS A 218 -7.73 -0.89 -8.34
CA CYS A 218 -7.24 0.05 -9.34
C CYS A 218 -6.77 -0.68 -10.61
N ARG A 219 -6.76 0.05 -11.73
CA ARG A 219 -6.31 -0.48 -13.03
C ARG A 219 -5.27 0.44 -13.66
N ASN A 220 -4.27 -0.18 -14.30
CA ASN A 220 -3.19 0.53 -14.99
C ASN A 220 -2.49 1.51 -14.04
N VAL A 221 -1.79 0.95 -13.05
CA VAL A 221 -1.07 1.69 -12.03
C VAL A 221 0.43 1.70 -12.35
N ALA A 222 1.04 2.86 -12.41
CA ALA A 222 2.48 3.03 -12.50
C ALA A 222 2.99 3.85 -11.30
N VAL A 223 4.01 3.31 -10.60
CA VAL A 223 4.69 4.00 -9.49
C VAL A 223 6.18 3.99 -9.79
N GLU A 224 6.77 5.16 -10.01
CA GLU A 224 8.13 5.27 -10.53
C GLU A 224 8.98 6.23 -9.70
N ASN A 225 10.21 5.82 -9.37
CA ASN A 225 11.22 6.64 -8.71
C ASN A 225 10.74 7.29 -7.39
N CYS A 226 9.81 6.64 -6.69
CA CYS A 226 9.27 7.13 -5.44
C CYS A 226 10.10 6.66 -4.24
N VAL A 227 10.05 7.46 -3.17
CA VAL A 227 10.74 7.17 -1.90
C VAL A 227 9.69 7.06 -0.80
N PHE A 228 9.63 5.91 -0.15
CA PHE A 228 8.75 5.65 0.97
C PHE A 228 9.57 5.37 2.22
N HIS A 229 9.35 6.16 3.26
CA HIS A 229 9.75 5.87 4.64
C HIS A 229 8.49 5.82 5.47
N THR A 230 8.04 4.60 5.80
CA THR A 230 6.75 4.38 6.45
C THR A 230 6.88 3.60 7.75
N GLY A 231 5.95 3.83 8.65
CA GLY A 231 5.83 3.04 9.87
C GLY A 231 5.04 1.75 9.66
N ASP A 232 4.12 1.77 8.70
CA ASP A 232 3.36 0.61 8.24
C ASP A 232 3.80 0.25 6.80
N ASP A 233 2.96 -0.31 5.98
CA ASP A 233 3.34 -0.79 4.65
C ASP A 233 3.71 0.37 3.69
N CYS A 234 4.76 0.21 2.86
CA CYS A 234 5.10 1.27 1.90
C CYS A 234 4.10 1.32 0.76
N ILE A 235 3.81 0.18 0.16
CA ILE A 235 2.80 0.04 -0.89
C ILE A 235 1.87 -1.10 -0.49
N ALA A 236 0.58 -0.80 -0.39
CA ALA A 236 -0.43 -1.76 0.01
C ALA A 236 -1.61 -1.82 -0.96
N GLY A 237 -2.51 -2.77 -0.74
CA GLY A 237 -3.76 -2.90 -1.47
C GLY A 237 -3.93 -4.20 -2.24
N PHE A 238 -5.11 -4.37 -2.83
CA PHE A 238 -5.50 -5.62 -3.49
C PHE A 238 -6.53 -5.37 -4.61
N GLY A 239 -6.77 -6.42 -5.40
CA GLY A 239 -7.71 -6.36 -6.52
C GLY A 239 -7.24 -5.51 -7.70
N ASN A 240 -5.96 -5.19 -7.75
CA ASN A 240 -5.39 -4.35 -8.78
C ASN A 240 -5.12 -5.12 -10.08
N ILE A 241 -5.16 -4.45 -11.21
CA ILE A 241 -4.89 -5.03 -12.54
C ILE A 241 -3.90 -4.15 -13.28
N ASN A 242 -2.88 -4.78 -13.89
CA ASN A 242 -1.84 -4.13 -14.66
C ASN A 242 -1.09 -3.09 -13.83
N VAL A 243 -0.17 -3.56 -13.01
CA VAL A 243 0.62 -2.72 -12.10
C VAL A 243 2.08 -2.75 -12.51
N HIS A 244 2.70 -1.60 -12.58
CA HIS A 244 4.15 -1.43 -12.77
C HIS A 244 4.72 -0.57 -11.65
N ILE A 245 5.68 -1.09 -10.90
CA ILE A 245 6.38 -0.37 -9.83
C ILE A 245 7.87 -0.47 -10.12
N SER A 246 8.54 0.67 -10.29
CA SER A 246 9.96 0.67 -10.68
C SER A 246 10.78 1.75 -10.00
N GLY A 247 12.05 1.42 -9.72
CA GLY A 247 13.04 2.38 -9.22
C GLY A 247 12.74 2.97 -7.83
N CYS A 248 11.90 2.31 -7.04
CA CYS A 248 11.45 2.83 -5.75
C CYS A 248 12.33 2.39 -4.58
N LEU A 249 12.47 3.27 -3.58
CA LEU A 249 13.00 2.95 -2.26
C LEU A 249 11.83 2.73 -1.30
N LEU A 250 11.72 1.51 -0.75
CA LEU A 250 10.66 1.09 0.18
C LEU A 250 11.29 0.77 1.53
N ASN A 251 11.22 1.71 2.47
CA ASN A 251 11.72 1.54 3.84
C ASN A 251 10.56 1.54 4.82
N SER A 252 10.34 0.42 5.49
CA SER A 252 9.18 0.21 6.35
C SER A 252 9.55 -0.40 7.70
N SER A 253 8.74 -0.10 8.71
CA SER A 253 8.70 -0.82 10.00
C SER A 253 7.65 -1.95 10.02
N CYS A 254 7.04 -2.27 8.87
CA CYS A 254 6.08 -3.36 8.69
C CYS A 254 6.42 -4.14 7.42
N SER A 255 5.76 -3.96 6.30
CA SER A 255 6.13 -4.61 5.04
C SER A 255 6.55 -3.58 3.99
N ALA A 256 7.56 -3.90 3.18
CA ALA A 256 7.84 -3.06 2.04
C ALA A 256 6.65 -3.06 1.08
N MET A 257 6.06 -4.23 0.86
CA MET A 257 4.82 -4.37 0.11
C MET A 257 3.87 -5.33 0.82
N ARG A 258 2.62 -4.93 1.00
CA ARG A 258 1.49 -5.77 1.42
C ARG A 258 0.41 -5.71 0.36
N PHE A 259 0.54 -6.55 -0.67
CA PHE A 259 -0.04 -6.23 -1.95
C PHE A 259 -0.55 -7.47 -2.72
N SER A 260 -1.54 -7.27 -3.57
CA SER A 260 -1.88 -8.21 -4.63
C SER A 260 -2.38 -7.52 -5.89
N ALA A 261 -2.13 -8.18 -7.01
CA ALA A 261 -2.59 -7.74 -8.32
C ALA A 261 -2.70 -8.92 -9.29
N THR A 262 -3.37 -8.68 -10.40
CA THR A 262 -3.31 -9.50 -11.61
C THR A 262 -2.45 -8.76 -12.63
N ASN A 263 -1.40 -9.39 -13.13
CA ASN A 263 -0.39 -8.79 -14.01
C ASN A 263 0.37 -7.64 -13.31
N ALA A 264 1.36 -7.96 -12.52
CA ALA A 264 2.22 -6.96 -11.88
C ALA A 264 3.69 -7.19 -12.25
N LEU A 265 4.39 -6.10 -12.54
CA LEU A 265 5.84 -6.03 -12.65
C LEU A 265 6.36 -5.07 -11.57
N ILE A 266 7.22 -5.59 -10.69
CA ILE A 266 7.92 -4.80 -9.67
C ILE A 266 9.41 -4.96 -9.96
N GLU A 267 10.11 -3.88 -10.30
CA GLU A 267 11.50 -3.99 -10.73
C GLU A 267 12.38 -2.84 -10.25
N HIS A 268 13.69 -3.11 -10.15
CA HIS A 268 14.71 -2.11 -9.77
C HIS A 268 14.40 -1.39 -8.46
N CYS A 269 13.68 -2.05 -7.53
CA CYS A 269 13.31 -1.50 -6.25
C CYS A 269 14.27 -1.96 -5.14
N ARG A 270 14.45 -1.10 -4.14
CA ARG A 270 15.15 -1.44 -2.90
C ARG A 270 14.15 -1.47 -1.74
N MET A 271 14.04 -2.61 -1.08
CA MET A 271 13.17 -2.85 0.08
C MET A 271 14.07 -2.99 1.30
N VAL A 272 14.04 -1.99 2.18
CA VAL A 272 15.08 -1.80 3.19
C VAL A 272 14.50 -1.69 4.60
N GLY A 273 14.87 -2.59 5.49
CA GLY A 273 14.70 -2.46 6.93
C GLY A 273 16.04 -2.13 7.64
N PRO A 274 15.99 -1.71 8.89
CA PRO A 274 14.78 -1.34 9.65
C PRO A 274 14.15 -0.04 9.15
N GLY A 275 12.87 0.16 9.47
CA GLY A 275 12.17 1.39 9.12
C GLY A 275 12.72 2.62 9.84
N GLN A 276 12.66 3.77 9.19
CA GLN A 276 13.02 5.08 9.77
C GLN A 276 11.86 5.71 10.56
N TYR A 277 10.63 5.27 10.29
CA TYR A 277 9.43 5.69 11.00
C TYR A 277 8.84 4.49 11.74
N CYS A 278 8.34 4.69 12.95
CA CYS A 278 7.63 3.62 13.65
C CYS A 278 6.18 3.53 13.17
N PHE A 279 5.61 2.34 13.28
CA PHE A 279 4.18 2.17 13.10
C PHE A 279 3.43 3.03 14.11
N ARG A 280 2.61 3.96 13.65
CA ARG A 280 1.93 4.93 14.49
C ARG A 280 0.98 4.26 15.51
N GLY A 281 0.43 3.08 15.18
CA GLY A 281 -0.34 2.26 16.11
C GLY A 281 0.43 1.79 17.35
N SER A 282 1.77 1.71 17.27
CA SER A 282 2.61 1.34 18.40
C SER A 282 2.91 2.49 19.38
N MET A 283 2.55 3.72 19.03
CA MET A 283 2.71 4.90 19.87
C MET A 283 1.65 4.93 20.96
N SER A 284 1.95 5.55 22.10
CA SER A 284 0.97 5.79 23.16
C SER A 284 -0.12 6.79 22.73
N LYS A 285 -1.25 6.83 23.43
CA LYS A 285 -2.32 7.80 23.16
C LYS A 285 -1.85 9.23 23.38
N GLU A 286 -0.98 9.44 24.35
CA GLU A 286 -0.40 10.74 24.70
C GLU A 286 0.54 11.22 23.57
N GLU A 287 1.40 10.35 23.04
CA GLU A 287 2.26 10.67 21.90
C GLU A 287 1.45 11.04 20.65
N LYS A 288 0.39 10.27 20.36
CA LYS A 288 -0.52 10.54 19.23
C LYS A 288 -1.24 11.86 19.40
N ALA A 289 -1.85 12.11 20.58
CA ALA A 289 -2.58 13.34 20.88
C ALA A 289 -1.68 14.59 20.88
N ALA A 290 -0.43 14.44 21.31
CA ALA A 290 0.57 15.50 21.23
C ALA A 290 1.01 15.79 19.77
N GLY A 291 0.63 14.93 18.80
CA GLY A 291 1.11 15.02 17.42
C GLY A 291 2.59 14.72 17.30
N ALA A 292 3.10 13.83 18.15
CA ALA A 292 4.50 13.43 18.14
C ALA A 292 4.89 12.92 16.74
N PRO A 293 6.10 13.24 16.25
CA PRO A 293 6.59 12.69 14.99
C PRO A 293 6.61 11.16 15.04
N SER A 294 6.31 10.52 13.94
CA SER A 294 6.44 9.06 13.80
C SER A 294 7.89 8.60 13.64
N ALA A 295 8.86 9.50 13.84
CA ALA A 295 10.26 9.16 13.88
C ALA A 295 10.55 8.22 15.05
N LEU A 296 11.52 7.32 14.87
CA LEU A 296 11.80 6.23 15.77
C LEU A 296 12.36 6.72 17.12
N ILE A 297 11.58 6.53 18.17
CA ILE A 297 12.02 6.71 19.54
C ILE A 297 11.53 5.51 20.37
N GLY A 298 12.35 4.44 20.45
CA GLY A 298 12.07 3.28 21.31
C GLY A 298 10.94 2.35 20.86
N HIS A 299 10.42 2.53 19.66
CA HIS A 299 9.37 1.69 19.09
C HIS A 299 9.93 0.60 18.16
N ARG A 300 9.13 -0.44 17.89
CA ARG A 300 9.50 -1.50 16.96
C ARG A 300 9.66 -0.94 15.55
N ASN A 301 10.71 -1.35 14.86
CA ASN A 301 11.04 -0.85 13.52
C ASN A 301 11.56 -1.89 12.53
N ASN A 302 11.58 -3.18 12.92
CA ASN A 302 12.00 -4.24 12.00
C ASN A 302 10.99 -4.36 10.84
N MET A 303 11.51 -4.53 9.63
CA MET A 303 10.69 -4.83 8.46
C MET A 303 10.29 -6.31 8.52
N LEU A 304 8.98 -6.58 8.65
CA LEU A 304 8.43 -7.93 8.81
C LEU A 304 8.59 -8.78 7.55
N SER A 305 8.38 -8.15 6.38
CA SER A 305 8.57 -8.83 5.09
C SER A 305 8.91 -7.86 3.97
N ALA A 306 9.64 -8.36 2.96
CA ALA A 306 9.81 -7.64 1.72
C ALA A 306 8.49 -7.64 0.92
N PHE A 307 7.86 -8.81 0.78
CA PHE A 307 6.56 -8.95 0.13
C PHE A 307 5.63 -9.82 0.95
N THR A 308 4.49 -9.26 1.35
CA THR A 308 3.35 -9.97 1.93
C THR A 308 2.22 -9.98 0.89
N TYR A 309 1.74 -11.16 0.51
CA TYR A 309 0.51 -11.26 -0.25
C TYR A 309 -0.67 -10.82 0.63
N TYR A 310 -1.47 -9.92 0.09
CA TYR A 310 -2.64 -9.40 0.78
C TYR A 310 -3.84 -9.30 -0.16
N ALA A 311 -4.95 -9.82 0.27
CA ALA A 311 -6.25 -9.57 -0.36
C ALA A 311 -7.33 -9.69 0.71
N ASP A 312 -7.95 -8.57 1.01
CA ASP A 312 -9.04 -8.47 1.97
C ASP A 312 -10.33 -9.02 1.35
N PHE A 313 -11.18 -9.63 2.15
CA PHE A 313 -12.52 -10.07 1.73
C PHE A 313 -13.60 -9.01 1.92
N SER A 314 -13.25 -7.83 2.46
CA SER A 314 -14.18 -6.71 2.66
C SER A 314 -14.73 -6.12 1.36
N MET A 315 -14.12 -6.44 0.24
CA MET A 315 -14.65 -6.08 -1.08
C MET A 315 -14.26 -7.12 -2.15
N PRO A 316 -15.08 -7.26 -3.21
CA PRO A 316 -14.77 -8.14 -4.33
C PRO A 316 -13.52 -7.71 -5.07
N ILE A 317 -12.84 -8.68 -5.67
CA ILE A 317 -11.71 -8.45 -6.56
C ILE A 317 -12.10 -8.79 -8.01
N PRO A 318 -11.65 -7.99 -8.99
CA PRO A 318 -12.11 -8.13 -10.38
C PRO A 318 -11.46 -9.30 -11.14
N ALA A 319 -10.37 -9.87 -10.61
CA ALA A 319 -9.66 -10.97 -11.24
C ALA A 319 -8.84 -11.76 -10.20
N LEU A 320 -8.48 -13.01 -10.54
CA LEU A 320 -7.60 -13.82 -9.72
C LEU A 320 -6.20 -13.18 -9.67
N PRO A 321 -5.68 -12.86 -8.47
CA PRO A 321 -4.31 -12.39 -8.33
C PRO A 321 -3.30 -13.42 -8.83
N GLY A 322 -2.33 -12.95 -9.60
CA GLY A 322 -1.30 -13.81 -10.20
C GLY A 322 -0.55 -13.10 -11.32
N ASN A 323 0.36 -13.82 -11.95
CA ASN A 323 1.30 -13.24 -12.92
C ASN A 323 2.03 -12.02 -12.32
N ILE A 324 2.52 -12.21 -11.09
CA ILE A 324 3.31 -11.18 -10.38
C ILE A 324 4.78 -11.51 -10.60
N LEU A 325 5.51 -10.60 -11.19
CA LEU A 325 6.97 -10.68 -11.35
C LEU A 325 7.63 -9.60 -10.52
N ILE A 326 8.53 -10.02 -9.61
CA ILE A 326 9.42 -9.13 -8.86
C ILE A 326 10.84 -9.40 -9.35
N ALA A 327 11.45 -8.41 -9.99
CA ALA A 327 12.71 -8.60 -10.70
C ALA A 327 13.75 -7.51 -10.38
N ASP A 328 15.03 -7.89 -10.42
CA ASP A 328 16.16 -6.94 -10.34
C ASP A 328 16.07 -6.04 -9.09
N CYS A 329 15.64 -6.61 -7.95
CA CYS A 329 15.42 -5.89 -6.70
C CYS A 329 16.41 -6.29 -5.60
N GLU A 330 16.58 -5.39 -4.62
CA GLU A 330 17.36 -5.65 -3.42
C GLU A 330 16.45 -5.64 -2.18
N PHE A 331 16.55 -6.68 -1.35
CA PHE A 331 15.87 -6.79 -0.06
C PHE A 331 16.91 -6.75 1.05
N GLU A 332 16.87 -5.74 1.89
CA GLU A 332 17.83 -5.56 2.97
C GLU A 332 17.15 -5.60 4.34
N ASN A 333 17.56 -6.53 5.21
CA ASN A 333 17.05 -6.66 6.58
C ASN A 333 15.52 -6.82 6.66
N ALA A 334 14.90 -7.48 5.69
CA ALA A 334 13.53 -7.96 5.79
C ALA A 334 13.55 -9.29 6.57
N ASP A 335 12.75 -9.38 7.64
CA ASP A 335 12.69 -10.62 8.41
C ASP A 335 12.26 -11.79 7.53
N ARG A 336 11.35 -11.56 6.60
CA ARG A 336 10.85 -12.55 5.65
C ARG A 336 10.93 -12.05 4.20
N PHE A 337 11.38 -12.93 3.32
CA PHE A 337 11.46 -12.67 1.88
C PHE A 337 10.05 -12.59 1.24
N LEU A 338 9.21 -13.60 1.48
CA LEU A 338 7.82 -13.70 1.02
C LEU A 338 6.96 -14.25 2.15
N HIS A 339 5.81 -13.63 2.35
CA HIS A 339 4.74 -14.17 3.19
C HIS A 339 3.44 -14.29 2.37
N TYR A 340 3.07 -15.52 2.05
CA TYR A 340 1.75 -15.85 1.53
C TYR A 340 1.10 -16.92 2.38
N ASN A 341 -0.06 -16.61 2.96
CA ASN A 341 -0.86 -17.54 3.72
C ASN A 341 -2.34 -17.41 3.31
N PHE A 342 -2.85 -18.36 2.54
CA PHE A 342 -4.24 -18.38 2.09
C PHE A 342 -5.23 -18.36 3.26
N SER A 343 -4.93 -19.06 4.36
CA SER A 343 -5.78 -19.06 5.54
C SER A 343 -5.72 -17.74 6.32
N GLY A 344 -4.73 -16.90 6.03
CA GLY A 344 -4.51 -15.61 6.67
C GLY A 344 -4.04 -15.70 8.11
N ASN A 345 -3.48 -14.63 8.62
CA ASN A 345 -3.12 -14.46 10.02
C ASN A 345 -4.19 -13.68 10.80
N GLU A 346 -5.08 -13.02 10.08
CA GLU A 346 -6.12 -12.15 10.61
C GLU A 346 -7.44 -12.47 9.91
N THR A 347 -8.55 -12.28 10.62
CA THR A 347 -9.88 -12.67 10.13
C THR A 347 -10.28 -11.99 8.83
N TRP A 348 -9.81 -10.78 8.59
CA TRP A 348 -10.16 -9.94 7.45
C TRP A 348 -9.23 -10.11 6.22
N GLN A 349 -8.13 -10.86 6.31
CA GLN A 349 -7.20 -11.07 5.17
C GLN A 349 -6.94 -12.54 4.87
N ARG A 350 -7.97 -13.34 4.68
CA ARG A 350 -7.85 -14.78 4.41
C ARG A 350 -8.78 -15.21 3.29
N TYR A 351 -8.52 -16.44 2.81
CA TYR A 351 -9.35 -17.10 1.80
C TYR A 351 -9.39 -16.41 0.44
N ARG A 352 -8.34 -15.67 0.11
CA ARG A 352 -8.11 -15.10 -1.21
C ARG A 352 -6.89 -15.77 -1.84
N PRO A 353 -7.04 -16.57 -2.91
CA PRO A 353 -5.92 -17.31 -3.48
C PRO A 353 -5.01 -16.44 -4.32
N LEU A 354 -3.76 -16.88 -4.45
CA LEU A 354 -2.75 -16.37 -5.37
C LEU A 354 -2.39 -17.48 -6.35
N ASP A 355 -2.55 -17.25 -7.64
CA ASP A 355 -2.22 -18.24 -8.68
C ASP A 355 -0.72 -18.38 -8.89
N SER A 356 -0.01 -17.28 -9.07
CA SER A 356 1.41 -17.33 -9.43
C SER A 356 2.19 -16.09 -9.05
N ILE A 357 3.46 -16.33 -8.63
CA ILE A 357 4.44 -15.27 -8.33
C ILE A 357 5.85 -15.75 -8.70
N GLU A 358 6.63 -14.89 -9.32
CA GLU A 358 8.03 -15.12 -9.65
C GLU A 358 8.90 -14.03 -9.03
N PHE A 359 10.01 -14.45 -8.43
CA PHE A 359 11.12 -13.59 -8.02
C PHE A 359 12.32 -13.90 -8.91
N ARG A 360 12.89 -12.86 -9.52
CA ARG A 360 13.99 -13.00 -10.48
C ARG A 360 15.09 -11.98 -10.20
N ASN A 361 16.36 -12.45 -10.19
CA ASN A 361 17.52 -11.60 -9.96
C ASN A 361 17.39 -10.78 -8.66
N ILE A 362 17.12 -11.44 -7.55
CA ILE A 362 16.95 -10.79 -6.26
C ILE A 362 18.21 -10.99 -5.41
N LYS A 363 18.69 -9.89 -4.83
CA LYS A 363 19.69 -9.93 -3.77
C LYS A 363 18.99 -9.65 -2.43
N ALA A 364 18.98 -10.65 -1.54
CA ALA A 364 18.38 -10.53 -0.22
C ALA A 364 19.42 -10.66 0.89
N THR A 365 19.37 -9.79 1.90
CA THR A 365 20.31 -9.83 3.02
C THR A 365 19.61 -9.91 4.36
N ASN A 366 20.20 -10.74 5.26
CA ASN A 366 19.78 -10.86 6.66
C ASN A 366 18.32 -11.35 6.83
N VAL A 367 17.89 -12.32 6.01
CA VAL A 367 16.58 -12.97 6.16
C VAL A 367 16.56 -13.80 7.45
N ALA A 368 15.55 -13.60 8.29
CA ALA A 368 15.43 -14.17 9.64
C ALA A 368 14.36 -15.25 9.78
N MET A 369 13.44 -15.32 8.79
CA MET A 369 12.28 -16.20 8.81
C MET A 369 12.10 -16.95 7.49
N PRO A 370 11.46 -18.14 7.53
CA PRO A 370 11.15 -18.89 6.33
C PRO A 370 10.30 -18.11 5.31
N ILE A 371 10.48 -18.42 4.04
CA ILE A 371 9.54 -18.07 2.98
C ILE A 371 8.27 -18.88 3.22
N ASN A 372 7.12 -18.22 3.35
CA ASN A 372 5.83 -18.89 3.46
C ASN A 372 5.11 -18.88 2.11
N ALA A 373 4.78 -20.06 1.62
CA ALA A 373 4.08 -20.29 0.35
C ALA A 373 2.87 -21.21 0.59
N TYR A 374 1.87 -20.72 1.37
CA TYR A 374 0.71 -21.49 1.80
C TYR A 374 -0.49 -21.15 0.92
N GLY A 375 -0.63 -21.92 -0.18
CA GLY A 375 -1.67 -21.73 -1.18
C GLY A 375 -3.05 -22.28 -0.79
N ALA A 376 -3.98 -22.18 -1.73
CA ALA A 376 -5.32 -22.75 -1.65
C ALA A 376 -5.35 -24.10 -2.37
N GLU A 377 -6.14 -25.03 -1.87
CA GLU A 377 -6.29 -26.36 -2.49
C GLU A 377 -6.91 -26.23 -3.90
N GLU A 378 -7.92 -25.37 -4.05
CA GLU A 378 -8.66 -25.17 -5.30
C GLU A 378 -7.86 -24.34 -6.33
N VAL A 379 -6.96 -23.49 -5.85
CA VAL A 379 -6.07 -22.66 -6.67
C VAL A 379 -4.63 -22.80 -6.15
N PRO A 380 -3.96 -23.92 -6.46
CA PRO A 380 -2.62 -24.17 -5.96
C PRO A 380 -1.61 -23.17 -6.53
N LEU A 381 -0.75 -22.63 -5.65
CA LEU A 381 0.26 -21.64 -5.98
C LEU A 381 1.32 -22.16 -6.97
N SER A 382 1.71 -21.35 -7.95
CA SER A 382 2.96 -21.49 -8.69
C SER A 382 3.97 -20.47 -8.19
N LEU A 383 5.06 -20.93 -7.56
CA LEU A 383 6.17 -20.12 -7.06
C LEU A 383 7.42 -20.36 -7.89
N VAL A 384 8.05 -19.31 -8.39
CA VAL A 384 9.33 -19.36 -9.08
C VAL A 384 10.34 -18.47 -8.38
N LEU A 385 11.48 -19.06 -8.00
CA LEU A 385 12.66 -18.35 -7.48
C LEU A 385 13.80 -18.54 -8.50
N ARG A 386 14.19 -17.49 -9.20
CA ARG A 386 15.20 -17.55 -10.25
C ARG A 386 16.32 -16.57 -9.99
N ASN A 387 17.56 -17.08 -9.95
CA ASN A 387 18.76 -16.27 -9.71
C ASN A 387 18.64 -15.42 -8.43
N ILE A 388 18.53 -16.10 -7.28
CA ILE A 388 18.42 -15.49 -5.96
C ILE A 388 19.74 -15.59 -5.22
N ASP A 389 20.29 -14.47 -4.80
CA ASP A 389 21.46 -14.38 -3.91
C ASP A 389 21.00 -13.92 -2.52
N MET A 390 21.01 -14.83 -1.54
CA MET A 390 20.42 -14.59 -0.22
C MET A 390 21.46 -14.81 0.89
N SER A 391 21.42 -13.97 1.92
CA SER A 391 22.01 -14.29 3.23
C SER A 391 20.94 -14.42 4.29
N VAL A 392 21.11 -15.39 5.18
CA VAL A 392 20.18 -15.64 6.28
C VAL A 392 20.87 -15.40 7.62
N LYS A 393 20.09 -14.97 8.61
CA LYS A 393 20.57 -14.79 9.99
C LYS A 393 20.77 -16.14 10.69
N GLU A 394 21.48 -16.12 11.82
CA GLU A 394 21.82 -17.32 12.60
C GLU A 394 20.57 -18.08 13.09
N GLU A 395 19.49 -17.37 13.40
CA GLU A 395 18.21 -17.96 13.82
C GLU A 395 17.52 -18.82 12.74
N MET A 396 18.06 -18.86 11.53
CA MET A 396 17.60 -19.76 10.45
C MET A 396 18.29 -21.14 10.47
N ALA A 397 19.30 -21.34 11.29
CA ALA A 397 20.14 -22.54 11.24
C ALA A 397 19.38 -23.85 11.50
N ASP A 398 18.33 -23.82 12.30
CA ASP A 398 17.45 -24.94 12.63
C ASP A 398 16.10 -24.92 11.90
N LYS A 399 15.88 -23.94 11.01
CA LYS A 399 14.64 -23.74 10.24
C LYS A 399 14.78 -24.20 8.79
N ASN A 400 13.67 -24.50 8.16
CA ASN A 400 13.62 -24.72 6.71
C ASN A 400 13.56 -23.36 6.00
N LEU A 401 14.12 -23.28 4.79
CA LEU A 401 14.12 -22.02 4.05
C LEU A 401 12.74 -21.70 3.47
N ILE A 402 12.05 -22.71 2.94
CA ILE A 402 10.73 -22.56 2.34
C ILE A 402 9.73 -23.47 3.06
N HIS A 403 8.60 -22.94 3.43
CA HIS A 403 7.44 -23.67 3.89
C HIS A 403 6.35 -23.63 2.81
N ALA A 404 5.83 -24.79 2.41
CA ALA A 404 4.89 -24.87 1.28
C ALA A 404 3.69 -25.79 1.56
N CYS A 405 2.51 -25.31 1.18
CA CYS A 405 1.27 -26.07 1.22
C CYS A 405 0.39 -25.67 0.03
N HIS A 406 -0.37 -26.62 -0.56
CA HIS A 406 -1.27 -26.39 -1.69
C HIS A 406 -0.60 -25.58 -2.81
N TYR A 407 0.47 -26.13 -3.37
CA TYR A 407 1.19 -25.57 -4.51
C TYR A 407 1.08 -26.48 -5.72
N ARG A 408 0.94 -25.89 -6.90
CA ARG A 408 1.02 -26.57 -8.19
C ARG A 408 2.48 -26.81 -8.57
N SER A 409 3.32 -25.80 -8.37
CA SER A 409 4.75 -25.91 -8.65
C SER A 409 5.59 -24.98 -7.78
N ILE A 410 6.77 -25.48 -7.40
CA ILE A 410 7.86 -24.68 -6.83
C ILE A 410 9.07 -24.90 -7.71
N VAL A 411 9.54 -23.86 -8.37
CA VAL A 411 10.72 -23.88 -9.22
C VAL A 411 11.80 -23.02 -8.58
N VAL A 412 12.93 -23.62 -8.26
CA VAL A 412 14.13 -22.92 -7.77
C VAL A 412 15.23 -23.14 -8.79
N ASP A 413 15.66 -22.08 -9.46
CA ASP A 413 16.63 -22.10 -10.55
C ASP A 413 17.71 -21.03 -10.30
N GLY A 414 18.84 -21.44 -9.74
CA GLY A 414 19.88 -20.52 -9.29
C GLY A 414 19.57 -19.88 -7.94
N LEU A 415 19.85 -20.60 -6.85
CA LEU A 415 19.72 -20.10 -5.48
C LEU A 415 21.06 -20.22 -4.76
N LYS A 416 21.62 -19.11 -4.35
CA LYS A 416 22.79 -19.03 -3.50
C LYS A 416 22.40 -18.54 -2.11
N VAL A 417 22.73 -19.32 -1.08
CA VAL A 417 22.44 -18.98 0.34
C VAL A 417 23.73 -18.87 1.12
N ARG A 418 23.95 -17.76 1.77
CA ARG A 418 24.98 -17.58 2.78
C ARG A 418 24.37 -17.63 4.18
N GLY A 419 24.91 -18.45 5.03
CA GLY A 419 24.37 -18.82 6.35
C GLY A 419 23.92 -20.28 6.39
N LYS A 420 23.22 -20.68 7.43
CA LYS A 420 22.78 -22.07 7.64
C LYS A 420 21.26 -22.15 7.63
N VAL A 421 20.74 -23.19 7.00
CA VAL A 421 19.32 -23.59 7.09
C VAL A 421 19.27 -25.13 7.25
N LYS A 422 18.22 -25.62 7.89
CA LYS A 422 18.07 -27.05 8.16
C LYS A 422 17.77 -27.86 6.89
N ASN A 423 16.77 -27.44 6.15
CA ASN A 423 16.37 -28.02 4.87
C ASN A 423 15.97 -26.90 3.89
N LEU A 424 15.97 -27.21 2.58
CA LEU A 424 15.52 -26.24 1.60
C LEU A 424 14.00 -26.05 1.66
N ILE A 425 13.23 -27.12 1.61
CA ILE A 425 11.77 -27.07 1.59
C ILE A 425 11.19 -28.01 2.66
N CYS A 426 10.24 -27.51 3.43
CA CYS A 426 9.29 -28.32 4.19
C CYS A 426 7.90 -28.16 3.57
N LYS A 427 7.26 -29.28 3.20
CA LYS A 427 5.97 -29.30 2.52
C LYS A 427 4.91 -30.06 3.30
N TRP A 428 3.64 -29.67 3.13
CA TRP A 428 2.45 -30.31 3.72
C TRP A 428 1.48 -30.86 2.67
N SER A 429 1.78 -30.71 1.40
CA SER A 429 1.01 -31.24 0.28
C SER A 429 1.94 -31.67 -0.85
N ASP A 430 1.40 -32.38 -1.84
CA ASP A 430 2.14 -32.74 -3.03
C ASP A 430 1.96 -31.68 -4.14
N GLY A 431 2.96 -31.59 -5.00
CA GLY A 431 3.04 -30.70 -6.14
C GLY A 431 4.39 -30.89 -6.83
N TYR A 432 4.56 -30.24 -7.99
CA TYR A 432 5.80 -30.31 -8.73
C TYR A 432 6.90 -29.46 -8.09
N ILE A 433 8.09 -30.03 -7.89
CA ILE A 433 9.27 -29.32 -7.39
C ILE A 433 10.42 -29.52 -8.38
N SER A 434 11.03 -28.43 -8.81
CA SER A 434 12.24 -28.43 -9.64
C SER A 434 13.33 -27.61 -8.96
N LEU A 435 14.47 -28.22 -8.72
CA LEU A 435 15.62 -27.63 -8.03
C LEU A 435 16.85 -27.67 -8.96
N ARG A 436 17.44 -26.52 -9.25
CA ARG A 436 18.64 -26.38 -10.06
C ARG A 436 19.54 -25.26 -9.54
N GLY A 437 20.84 -25.41 -9.72
CA GLY A 437 21.80 -24.34 -9.44
C GLY A 437 21.82 -23.89 -7.98
N LEU A 438 21.78 -24.85 -7.04
CA LEU A 438 21.80 -24.59 -5.61
C LEU A 438 23.26 -24.43 -5.10
N GLU A 439 23.52 -23.37 -4.33
CA GLU A 439 24.81 -23.10 -3.71
C GLU A 439 24.62 -22.69 -2.22
N GLY A 440 25.33 -23.34 -1.32
CA GLY A 440 25.31 -23.02 0.11
C GLY A 440 24.03 -23.39 0.86
N VAL A 441 23.16 -24.22 0.26
CA VAL A 441 21.90 -24.69 0.84
C VAL A 441 21.74 -26.19 0.59
N PRO A 442 21.22 -26.96 1.56
CA PRO A 442 20.88 -28.37 1.30
C PRO A 442 19.77 -28.47 0.24
N ASP A 443 19.84 -29.51 -0.60
CA ASP A 443 18.79 -29.83 -1.59
C ASP A 443 17.62 -30.64 -1.01
N THR A 444 17.55 -30.74 0.32
CA THR A 444 16.59 -31.58 1.04
C THR A 444 15.17 -31.00 1.01
N VAL A 445 14.23 -31.85 0.58
CA VAL A 445 12.79 -31.61 0.67
C VAL A 445 12.22 -32.60 1.69
N VAL A 446 11.58 -32.09 2.72
CA VAL A 446 10.96 -32.89 3.78
C VAL A 446 9.46 -32.69 3.79
N THR A 447 8.72 -33.75 4.17
CA THR A 447 7.27 -33.68 4.37
C THR A 447 6.98 -33.64 5.86
N ASP A 448 6.17 -32.70 6.29
CA ASP A 448 5.65 -32.65 7.66
C ASP A 448 4.20 -33.18 7.66
N ASN A 449 3.92 -34.09 8.59
CA ASN A 449 2.59 -34.70 8.75
C ASN A 449 1.76 -34.05 9.84
N LYS A 450 2.30 -33.06 10.56
CA LYS A 450 1.52 -32.30 11.52
C LYS A 450 0.56 -31.36 10.80
N PRO A 451 -0.63 -31.13 11.34
CA PRO A 451 -1.54 -30.15 10.76
C PRO A 451 -0.83 -28.79 10.61
N PHE A 452 -0.92 -28.21 9.43
CA PHE A 452 -0.33 -26.94 9.07
C PHE A 452 -0.61 -25.84 10.11
N PHE A 453 -1.86 -25.74 10.58
CA PHE A 453 -2.30 -24.76 11.58
C PHE A 453 -1.76 -24.99 13.00
N ALA A 454 -1.16 -26.17 13.29
CA ALA A 454 -0.65 -26.48 14.62
C ALA A 454 0.76 -25.92 14.87
N GLN A 455 1.38 -25.28 13.90
CA GLN A 455 2.78 -24.86 13.99
C GLN A 455 2.98 -23.40 14.38
N GLY A 456 1.93 -22.71 14.82
CA GLY A 456 2.02 -21.31 15.28
C GLY A 456 2.59 -20.41 14.17
N ILE A 457 1.75 -19.70 13.53
CA ILE A 457 2.12 -18.70 12.53
C ILE A 457 2.66 -17.47 13.26
#